data_544ddaaae6a05cc4ca1774ef63d829d7
#
_entry.id   544ddaaae6a05cc4ca1774ef63d829d7
#
_cell.length_a   1.000
_cell.length_b   1.000
_cell.length_c   1.000
_cell.angle_alpha   90.00
_cell.angle_beta   90.00
_cell.angle_gamma   90.00
#
_symmetry.space_group_name_H-M   'P 1'
#
loop_
_entity.id
_entity.type
_entity.pdbx_description
1 polymer ?
#
loop_
_entity_poly.entity_id
_entity_poly.type
_entity_poly.pdbx_seq_one_letter_code
_entity_poly.pdbx_strand_id
1 'polypeptide(L)'
;VKILMGHLALIASSDDSSHIKRIVESNPLLESFGNAQTVRNDNSSRFGKFIELELNGNCRLVGSKCRTYLLEKSRVVGQDAGERNYHIFYQMLASDMSMREPFGLGNAAYTRDTLRYTKLGASKTDSIEGKSDGER
;
A
#
# COMPACT_ATOMS: atom_id res chain seq x y z
N VAL A 1 -6.44 12.79 -0.38
CA VAL A 1 -5.76 12.57 -1.68
C VAL A 1 -6.70 11.83 -2.64
N LYS A 2 -7.31 10.69 -2.27
CA LYS A 2 -8.22 9.91 -3.15
C LYS A 2 -9.35 10.76 -3.72
N ILE A 3 -10.05 11.54 -2.87
CA ILE A 3 -11.15 12.43 -3.28
C ILE A 3 -10.65 13.51 -4.25
N LEU A 4 -9.52 14.16 -3.94
CA LEU A 4 -8.94 15.19 -4.79
C LEU A 4 -8.53 14.64 -6.16
N MET A 5 -7.91 13.47 -6.19
CA MET A 5 -7.53 12.81 -7.45
C MET A 5 -8.76 12.44 -8.27
N GLY A 6 -9.82 11.92 -7.62
CA GLY A 6 -11.09 11.65 -8.29
C GLY A 6 -11.74 12.92 -8.86
N HIS A 7 -11.64 14.04 -8.17
CA HIS A 7 -12.19 15.31 -8.64
C HIS A 7 -11.38 15.90 -9.79
N LEU A 8 -10.04 15.87 -9.70
CA LEU A 8 -9.16 16.25 -10.81
C LEU A 8 -9.40 15.38 -12.04
N ALA A 9 -9.72 14.12 -11.81
CA ALA A 9 -10.16 13.18 -12.83
C ALA A 9 -11.38 13.67 -13.60
N LEU A 10 -12.39 14.10 -12.88
CA LEU A 10 -13.63 14.62 -13.47
C LEU A 10 -13.42 15.94 -14.25
N ILE A 11 -12.55 16.82 -13.75
CA ILE A 11 -12.26 18.12 -14.37
C ILE A 11 -11.42 17.94 -15.64
N ALA A 12 -10.43 17.05 -15.59
CA ALA A 12 -9.54 16.75 -16.72
C ALA A 12 -10.12 15.70 -17.68
N SER A 13 -11.44 15.41 -17.57
CA SER A 13 -12.10 14.38 -18.35
C SER A 13 -11.94 14.64 -19.84
N SER A 14 -11.07 13.86 -20.43
CA SER A 14 -11.08 13.49 -21.83
C SER A 14 -11.88 12.21 -21.98
N ASP A 15 -12.30 11.86 -23.17
CA ASP A 15 -12.99 10.59 -23.47
C ASP A 15 -12.20 9.33 -23.03
N ASP A 16 -10.94 9.47 -22.64
CA ASP A 16 -10.09 8.40 -22.10
C ASP A 16 -9.78 8.58 -20.61
N SER A 17 -10.63 7.99 -19.76
CA SER A 17 -10.47 7.92 -18.32
C SER A 17 -9.39 6.90 -17.86
N SER A 18 -8.70 6.22 -18.80
CA SER A 18 -7.78 5.11 -18.52
C SER A 18 -6.58 5.54 -17.68
N HIS A 19 -6.00 6.71 -17.95
CA HIS A 19 -4.84 7.23 -17.21
C HIS A 19 -5.18 7.50 -15.74
N ILE A 20 -6.35 8.07 -15.50
CA ILE A 20 -6.83 8.40 -14.15
C ILE A 20 -7.12 7.13 -13.36
N LYS A 21 -7.79 6.17 -14.00
CA LYS A 21 -8.07 4.86 -13.41
C LYS A 21 -6.77 4.18 -12.97
N ARG A 22 -5.73 4.17 -13.80
CA ARG A 22 -4.42 3.61 -13.46
C ARG A 22 -3.77 4.32 -12.27
N ILE A 23 -3.85 5.65 -12.19
CA ILE A 23 -3.32 6.42 -11.04
C ILE A 23 -4.05 6.03 -9.76
N VAL A 24 -5.38 5.93 -9.80
CA VAL A 24 -6.17 5.55 -8.63
C VAL A 24 -5.91 4.10 -8.23
N GLU A 25 -5.83 3.19 -9.19
CA GLU A 25 -5.55 1.76 -8.99
C GLU A 25 -4.13 1.49 -8.47
N SER A 26 -3.18 2.39 -8.70
CA SER A 26 -1.82 2.28 -8.14
C SER A 26 -1.74 2.58 -6.64
N ASN A 27 -2.74 3.27 -6.07
CA ASN A 27 -2.72 3.65 -4.66
C ASN A 27 -2.70 2.45 -3.69
N PRO A 28 -3.53 1.40 -3.85
CA PRO A 28 -3.46 0.22 -2.98
C PRO A 28 -2.09 -0.44 -2.97
N LEU A 29 -1.42 -0.52 -4.13
CA LEU A 29 -0.07 -1.05 -4.23
C LEU A 29 0.93 -0.21 -3.43
N LEU A 30 0.92 1.11 -3.59
CA LEU A 30 1.78 2.02 -2.84
C LEU A 30 1.48 1.99 -1.34
N GLU A 31 0.23 1.84 -0.94
CA GLU A 31 -0.18 1.69 0.46
C GLU A 31 0.33 0.37 1.04
N SER A 32 0.26 -0.72 0.29
CA SER A 32 0.76 -2.03 0.70
C SER A 32 2.25 -1.98 1.10
N PHE A 33 3.07 -1.33 0.28
CA PHE A 33 4.53 -1.23 0.49
C PHE A 33 4.96 -0.07 1.39
N GLY A 34 4.14 0.96 1.56
CA GLY A 34 4.54 2.19 2.22
C GLY A 34 3.70 2.61 3.43
N ASN A 35 2.60 1.90 3.73
CA ASN A 35 1.78 2.15 4.89
C ASN A 35 1.91 1.03 5.93
N ALA A 36 1.67 1.39 7.19
CA ALA A 36 1.71 0.47 8.30
C ALA A 36 0.62 0.80 9.32
N GLN A 37 0.21 -0.18 10.10
CA GLN A 37 -0.62 0.04 11.26
C GLN A 37 0.21 0.59 12.41
N THR A 38 -0.20 1.74 12.94
CA THR A 38 0.39 2.41 14.10
C THR A 38 -0.60 2.45 15.24
N VAL A 39 -0.13 2.88 16.44
CA VAL A 39 -1.01 3.04 17.60
C VAL A 39 -2.16 4.03 17.34
N ARG A 40 -1.92 5.05 16.51
CA ARG A 40 -2.88 6.14 16.24
C ARG A 40 -3.72 5.95 14.98
N ASN A 41 -3.24 5.15 14.03
CA ASN A 41 -3.88 4.99 12.73
C ASN A 41 -3.54 3.61 12.17
N ASP A 42 -4.54 2.83 11.80
CA ASP A 42 -4.40 1.49 11.24
C ASP A 42 -3.85 1.48 9.80
N ASN A 43 -3.86 2.62 9.11
CA ASN A 43 -3.34 2.77 7.74
C ASN A 43 -2.47 4.02 7.59
N SER A 44 -1.42 4.12 8.41
CA SER A 44 -0.52 5.28 8.45
C SER A 44 0.51 5.23 7.32
N SER A 45 0.55 6.26 6.48
CA SER A 45 1.59 6.42 5.47
C SER A 45 2.95 6.70 6.11
N ARG A 46 3.96 5.87 5.79
CA ARG A 46 5.34 5.97 6.26
C ARG A 46 6.30 6.43 5.19
N PHE A 47 5.79 7.09 4.14
CA PHE A 47 6.56 7.68 3.05
C PHE A 47 5.88 8.94 2.53
N GLY A 48 6.64 9.80 1.86
CA GLY A 48 6.12 10.90 1.07
C GLY A 48 5.92 10.46 -0.39
N LYS A 49 4.88 10.96 -1.05
CA LYS A 49 4.71 10.82 -2.49
C LYS A 49 4.38 12.16 -3.12
N PHE A 50 4.98 12.39 -4.28
CA PHE A 50 4.71 13.53 -5.14
C PHE A 50 4.21 13.03 -6.49
N ILE A 51 3.04 13.49 -6.89
CA ILE A 51 2.42 13.10 -8.16
C ILE A 51 2.41 14.32 -9.07
N GLU A 52 3.09 14.22 -10.20
CA GLU A 52 3.04 15.19 -11.29
C GLU A 52 2.00 14.70 -12.29
N LEU A 53 1.09 15.58 -12.68
CA LEU A 53 0.10 15.32 -13.72
C LEU A 53 0.52 16.08 -14.99
N GLU A 54 0.60 15.39 -16.11
CA GLU A 54 0.96 15.97 -17.40
C GLU A 54 -0.32 16.24 -18.19
N LEU A 55 -0.54 17.52 -18.52
CA LEU A 55 -1.68 17.98 -19.30
C LEU A 55 -1.20 18.43 -20.69
N ASN A 56 -1.98 18.16 -21.73
CA ASN A 56 -1.74 18.68 -23.07
C ASN A 56 -2.26 20.13 -23.20
N GLY A 57 -2.05 20.75 -24.40
CA GLY A 57 -2.50 22.11 -24.69
C GLY A 57 -4.03 22.34 -24.60
N ASN A 58 -4.82 21.30 -24.57
CA ASN A 58 -6.27 21.34 -24.37
C ASN A 58 -6.68 21.02 -22.93
N CYS A 59 -5.77 21.11 -21.97
CA CYS A 59 -5.96 20.77 -20.56
C CYS A 59 -6.42 19.33 -20.29
N ARG A 60 -6.13 18.39 -21.19
CA ARG A 60 -6.43 16.97 -21.02
C ARG A 60 -5.26 16.24 -20.38
N LEU A 61 -5.54 15.34 -19.45
CA LEU A 61 -4.53 14.51 -18.81
C LEU A 61 -3.97 13.50 -19.80
N VAL A 62 -2.66 13.56 -20.06
CA VAL A 62 -1.95 12.66 -20.99
C VAL A 62 -0.93 11.77 -20.31
N GLY A 63 -0.60 12.04 -19.04
CA GLY A 63 0.34 11.23 -18.28
C GLY A 63 0.43 11.61 -16.81
N SER A 64 1.15 10.80 -16.05
CA SER A 64 1.50 11.09 -14.68
C SER A 64 2.84 10.48 -14.28
N LYS A 65 3.55 11.16 -13.40
CA LYS A 65 4.77 10.65 -12.76
C LYS A 65 4.55 10.60 -11.24
N CYS A 66 4.91 9.49 -10.62
CA CYS A 66 4.89 9.36 -9.17
C CYS A 66 6.33 9.18 -8.66
N ARG A 67 6.72 10.05 -7.72
CA ARG A 67 8.01 9.94 -7.00
C ARG A 67 7.73 9.68 -5.53
N THR A 68 8.43 8.69 -4.97
CA THR A 68 8.36 8.34 -3.55
C THR A 68 9.66 8.73 -2.86
N TYR A 69 9.57 9.19 -1.61
CA TYR A 69 10.72 9.60 -0.81
C TYR A 69 10.43 9.45 0.69
N LEU A 70 11.51 9.47 1.47
CA LEU A 70 11.47 9.44 2.93
C LEU A 70 10.76 8.18 3.50
N LEU A 71 10.92 7.02 2.84
CA LEU A 71 10.42 5.77 3.41
C LEU A 71 11.12 5.50 4.74
N GLU A 72 10.34 5.22 5.78
CA GLU A 72 10.81 4.81 7.11
C GLU A 72 11.43 3.40 7.04
N LYS A 73 12.69 3.32 6.58
CA LYS A 73 13.39 2.03 6.35
C LYS A 73 13.60 1.23 7.63
N SER A 74 13.72 1.91 8.78
CA SER A 74 13.88 1.28 10.10
C SER A 74 12.70 0.37 10.46
N ARG A 75 11.49 0.68 9.98
CA ARG A 75 10.28 -0.12 10.24
C ARG A 75 10.38 -1.56 9.70
N VAL A 76 11.19 -1.80 8.66
CA VAL A 76 11.39 -3.15 8.12
C VAL A 76 11.99 -4.09 9.18
N VAL A 77 12.91 -3.59 9.98
CA VAL A 77 13.67 -4.40 10.96
C VAL A 77 13.17 -4.27 12.39
N GLY A 78 12.36 -3.24 12.69
CA GLY A 78 11.81 -3.01 14.04
C GLY A 78 10.61 -2.09 14.00
N GLN A 79 9.68 -2.30 14.90
CA GLN A 79 8.47 -1.49 15.12
C GLN A 79 8.32 -1.22 16.63
N ASP A 80 7.67 -0.11 16.95
CA ASP A 80 7.30 0.19 18.33
C ASP A 80 6.21 -0.78 18.84
N ALA A 81 6.12 -0.90 20.15
CA ALA A 81 5.12 -1.76 20.79
C ALA A 81 3.70 -1.34 20.35
N GLY A 82 2.92 -2.31 19.89
CA GLY A 82 1.58 -2.08 19.39
C GLY A 82 1.49 -1.55 17.96
N GLU A 83 2.58 -1.55 17.20
CA GLU A 83 2.62 -1.20 15.80
C GLU A 83 2.97 -2.42 14.93
N ARG A 84 2.65 -2.35 13.62
CA ARG A 84 2.98 -3.40 12.63
C ARG A 84 4.08 -2.92 11.69
N ASN A 85 4.74 -3.86 11.04
CA ASN A 85 5.54 -3.61 9.84
C ASN A 85 4.62 -3.19 8.69
N TYR A 86 5.17 -2.97 7.50
CA TYR A 86 4.41 -2.63 6.29
C TYR A 86 3.35 -3.71 5.97
N HIS A 87 2.22 -3.27 5.45
CA HIS A 87 1.08 -4.16 5.17
C HIS A 87 1.45 -5.33 4.26
N ILE A 88 2.34 -5.12 3.28
CA ILE A 88 2.75 -6.15 2.32
C ILE A 88 3.23 -7.44 2.98
N PHE A 89 3.95 -7.35 4.10
CA PHE A 89 4.45 -8.54 4.80
C PHE A 89 3.30 -9.42 5.31
N TYR A 90 2.25 -8.82 5.82
CA TYR A 90 1.08 -9.53 6.34
C TYR A 90 0.17 -10.01 5.23
N GLN A 91 -0.05 -9.19 4.19
CA GLN A 91 -0.83 -9.57 3.01
C GLN A 91 -0.20 -10.75 2.28
N MET A 92 1.13 -10.75 2.13
CA MET A 92 1.86 -11.89 1.55
C MET A 92 1.64 -13.16 2.37
N LEU A 93 1.68 -13.09 3.71
CA LEU A 93 1.47 -14.25 4.58
C LEU A 93 0.00 -14.69 4.65
N ALA A 94 -0.94 -13.81 4.37
CA ALA A 94 -2.37 -14.10 4.29
C ALA A 94 -2.81 -14.63 2.92
N SER A 95 -1.96 -14.52 1.89
CA SER A 95 -2.27 -15.01 0.55
C SER A 95 -2.18 -16.54 0.45
N ASP A 96 -2.68 -17.11 -0.63
CA ASP A 96 -2.64 -18.53 -0.89
C ASP A 96 -1.22 -19.09 -0.97
N MET A 97 -1.04 -20.35 -0.59
CA MET A 97 0.25 -21.04 -0.60
C MET A 97 0.93 -21.01 -1.97
N SER A 98 0.16 -21.17 -3.05
CA SER A 98 0.64 -21.12 -4.42
C SER A 98 1.27 -19.75 -4.80
N MET A 99 0.76 -18.68 -4.22
CA MET A 99 1.33 -17.33 -4.41
C MET A 99 2.59 -17.10 -3.59
N ARG A 100 2.75 -17.79 -2.45
CA ARG A 100 3.89 -17.64 -1.55
C ARG A 100 5.09 -18.52 -1.93
N GLU A 101 4.83 -19.65 -2.58
CA GLU A 101 5.84 -20.64 -2.94
C GLU A 101 7.01 -20.07 -3.76
N PRO A 102 6.81 -19.24 -4.81
CA PRO A 102 7.90 -18.64 -5.58
C PRO A 102 8.85 -17.75 -4.77
N PHE A 103 8.39 -17.27 -3.61
CA PHE A 103 9.18 -16.43 -2.69
C PHE A 103 9.82 -17.22 -1.55
N GLY A 104 9.75 -18.57 -1.58
CA GLY A 104 10.25 -19.42 -0.51
C GLY A 104 9.39 -19.38 0.77
N LEU A 105 8.18 -18.87 0.70
CA LEU A 105 7.24 -18.74 1.82
C LEU A 105 6.10 -19.77 1.79
N GLY A 106 6.21 -20.80 0.96
CA GLY A 106 5.22 -21.87 0.79
C GLY A 106 5.12 -22.85 1.97
N ASN A 107 5.95 -22.73 3.01
CA ASN A 107 5.85 -23.57 4.19
C ASN A 107 4.74 -23.08 5.12
N ALA A 108 3.85 -23.99 5.54
CA ALA A 108 2.75 -23.70 6.47
C ALA A 108 3.21 -23.19 7.85
N ALA A 109 4.46 -23.48 8.25
CA ALA A 109 5.06 -22.97 9.47
C ALA A 109 5.39 -21.47 9.39
N TYR A 110 5.41 -20.88 8.19
CA TYR A 110 5.66 -19.45 8.01
C TYR A 110 4.38 -18.67 8.18
N THR A 111 4.17 -18.19 9.39
CA THR A 111 3.05 -17.34 9.80
C THR A 111 3.56 -15.99 10.27
N ARG A 112 2.64 -15.03 10.46
CA ARG A 112 2.99 -13.72 11.01
C ARG A 112 3.64 -13.79 12.40
N ASP A 113 3.32 -14.84 13.19
CA ASP A 113 3.80 -15.02 14.57
C ASP A 113 5.18 -15.68 14.61
N THR A 114 5.57 -16.40 13.55
CA THR A 114 6.83 -17.14 13.47
C THR A 114 7.95 -16.37 12.78
N LEU A 115 7.61 -15.47 11.85
CA LEU A 115 8.62 -14.72 11.10
C LEU A 115 9.09 -13.48 11.83
N ARG A 116 10.41 -13.25 11.83
CA ARG A 116 11.07 -12.18 12.58
C ARG A 116 10.49 -10.78 12.27
N TYR A 117 10.14 -10.50 11.03
CA TYR A 117 9.70 -9.16 10.61
C TYR A 117 8.23 -8.88 10.91
N THR A 118 7.44 -9.87 11.28
CA THR A 118 6.00 -9.72 11.51
C THR A 118 5.56 -10.03 12.94
N LYS A 119 6.31 -10.86 13.67
CA LYS A 119 5.92 -11.35 15.01
C LYS A 119 5.74 -10.23 16.04
N LEU A 120 6.45 -9.12 15.95
CA LEU A 120 6.30 -8.00 16.87
C LEU A 120 4.95 -7.27 16.71
N GLY A 121 4.34 -7.34 15.53
CA GLY A 121 3.02 -6.77 15.24
C GLY A 121 1.86 -7.75 15.39
N ALA A 122 2.11 -8.99 15.81
CA ALA A 122 1.11 -10.06 15.84
C ALA A 122 -0.07 -9.81 16.79
N SER A 123 0.08 -8.94 17.80
CA SER A 123 -0.98 -8.60 18.76
C SER A 123 -2.07 -7.68 18.22
N LYS A 124 -1.93 -7.17 17.00
CA LYS A 124 -2.91 -6.26 16.39
C LYS A 124 -3.88 -7.01 15.47
N THR A 125 -5.03 -6.40 15.27
CA THR A 125 -6.08 -6.93 14.39
C THR A 125 -5.59 -7.12 12.97
N ASP A 126 -6.08 -8.16 12.30
CA ASP A 126 -5.79 -8.47 10.90
C ASP A 126 -6.56 -7.58 9.92
N SER A 127 -7.19 -6.55 10.43
CA SER A 127 -8.09 -5.69 9.67
C SER A 127 -7.53 -4.27 9.59
N ILE A 128 -7.51 -3.75 8.36
CA ILE A 128 -7.13 -2.37 8.04
C ILE A 128 -8.33 -1.73 7.34
N GLU A 129 -8.86 -0.63 7.91
CA GLU A 129 -10.04 0.05 7.37
C GLU A 129 -11.22 -0.92 7.09
N GLY A 130 -11.39 -1.92 7.98
CA GLY A 130 -12.48 -2.90 7.91
C GLY A 130 -12.27 -4.05 6.91
N LYS A 131 -11.11 -4.16 6.28
CA LYS A 131 -10.75 -5.27 5.39
C LYS A 131 -9.62 -6.10 5.99
N SER A 132 -9.70 -7.42 5.88
CA SER A 132 -8.63 -8.32 6.28
C SER A 132 -7.41 -8.21 5.37
N ASP A 133 -6.25 -8.67 5.84
CA ASP A 133 -5.01 -8.68 5.05
C ASP A 133 -5.16 -9.53 3.76
N GLY A 134 -5.95 -10.60 3.79
CA GLY A 134 -6.21 -11.45 2.63
C GLY A 134 -7.18 -10.86 1.59
N GLU A 135 -7.95 -9.82 1.94
CA GLU A 135 -8.93 -9.16 1.07
C GLU A 135 -8.38 -7.90 0.39
N ARG A 136 -7.16 -7.51 0.67
CA ARG A 136 -6.49 -6.31 0.15
C ARG A 136 -5.43 -6.62 -0.88
#